data_693a3f83f6e2314b585eb4e5e1fb0ad7
#
_entry.id   693a3f83f6e2314b585eb4e5e1fb0ad7
#
_cell.length_a   1.000
_cell.length_b   1.000
_cell.length_c   1.000
_cell.angle_alpha   90.00
_cell.angle_beta   90.00
_cell.angle_gamma   90.00
#
_symmetry.space_group_name_H-M   'P 1'
#
loop_
_entity.id
_entity.type
_entity.pdbx_description
1 polymer ?
#
loop_
_entity_poly.entity_id
_entity_poly.type
_entity_poly.pdbx_seq_one_letter_code
_entity_poly.pdbx_strand_id
1 'polypeptide(L)'
;EKDKLPMIMWAYPREFKDKSSASQTTQNPNEFTYPYWGSPIYWLTQGYAILDDVSFPIIGVGDKEPNDEFRSQLVDNAKAAIYKIDSLGFIDKSRVAIGGHSYGAFMVANLLSHSDLFTAGIARSGAYNRTLTPFGFQSEERSYWEAPEVYYQMSPFMHADKVKTPILLIHGEADN
;
A
#
# COMPACT_ATOMS: atom_id res chain seq x y z
N GLU A 1 5.53 -23.59 22.40
CA GLU A 1 5.09 -22.83 21.22
C GLU A 1 6.09 -21.72 20.99
N LYS A 2 6.64 -21.61 19.79
CA LYS A 2 7.48 -20.44 19.44
C LYS A 2 6.58 -19.22 19.41
N ASP A 3 6.99 -18.14 20.06
CA ASP A 3 6.28 -16.87 20.02
C ASP A 3 6.17 -16.40 18.58
N LYS A 4 4.94 -16.11 18.13
CA LYS A 4 4.68 -15.56 16.80
C LYS A 4 5.27 -14.17 16.69
N LEU A 5 5.88 -13.86 15.55
CA LEU A 5 6.58 -12.59 15.31
C LEU A 5 5.61 -11.48 14.90
N PRO A 6 5.84 -10.23 15.31
CA PRO A 6 5.24 -9.08 14.63
C PRO A 6 5.77 -8.99 13.19
N MET A 7 4.98 -8.45 12.28
CA MET A 7 5.35 -8.33 10.87
C MET A 7 5.32 -6.88 10.40
N ILE A 8 6.29 -6.49 9.58
CA ILE A 8 6.24 -5.29 8.76
C ILE A 8 6.01 -5.72 7.32
N MET A 9 4.91 -5.26 6.72
CA MET A 9 4.61 -5.40 5.30
C MET A 9 5.02 -4.13 4.59
N TRP A 10 5.86 -4.26 3.56
CA TRP A 10 6.25 -3.15 2.69
C TRP A 10 5.68 -3.36 1.32
N ALA A 11 4.78 -2.48 0.88
CA ALA A 11 3.97 -2.72 -0.30
C ALA A 11 3.87 -1.49 -1.20
N TYR A 12 3.47 -1.74 -2.46
CA TYR A 12 3.26 -0.71 -3.46
C TYR A 12 2.06 -1.07 -4.34
N PRO A 13 1.06 -0.18 -4.52
CA PRO A 13 -0.05 -0.43 -5.41
C PRO A 13 0.35 -0.18 -6.86
N ARG A 14 -0.23 -0.98 -7.77
CA ARG A 14 -0.05 -0.81 -9.22
C ARG A 14 -1.38 -0.99 -9.91
N GLU A 15 -1.76 -0.03 -10.74
CA GLU A 15 -2.98 -0.08 -11.53
C GLU A 15 -2.74 -0.81 -12.85
N PHE A 16 -3.71 -1.62 -13.25
CA PHE A 16 -3.74 -2.36 -14.49
C PHE A 16 -5.11 -2.24 -15.15
N LYS A 17 -5.16 -1.98 -16.45
CA LYS A 17 -6.42 -1.88 -17.19
C LYS A 17 -7.18 -3.20 -17.24
N ASP A 18 -6.46 -4.32 -17.18
CA ASP A 18 -7.05 -5.65 -17.22
C ASP A 18 -6.22 -6.70 -16.45
N LYS A 19 -6.85 -7.84 -16.19
CA LYS A 19 -6.25 -8.95 -15.44
C LYS A 19 -5.07 -9.59 -16.17
N SER A 20 -5.04 -9.59 -17.49
CA SER A 20 -3.96 -10.20 -18.26
C SER A 20 -2.67 -9.41 -18.11
N SER A 21 -2.77 -8.08 -18.09
CA SER A 21 -1.65 -7.18 -17.82
C SER A 21 -1.12 -7.35 -16.38
N ALA A 22 -2.04 -7.47 -15.40
CA ALA A 22 -1.68 -7.64 -13.99
C ALA A 22 -1.00 -9.00 -13.70
N SER A 23 -1.27 -10.02 -14.51
CA SER A 23 -0.69 -11.36 -14.32
C SER A 23 0.69 -11.54 -14.94
N GLN A 24 1.20 -10.55 -15.68
CA GLN A 24 2.52 -10.62 -16.28
C GLN A 24 3.61 -10.46 -15.22
N THR A 25 4.48 -11.45 -15.10
CA THR A 25 5.65 -11.41 -14.23
C THR A 25 6.83 -10.80 -14.99
N THR A 26 7.29 -9.65 -14.54
CA THR A 26 8.45 -8.95 -15.15
C THR A 26 9.73 -9.10 -14.32
N GLN A 27 9.63 -9.65 -13.12
CA GLN A 27 10.75 -9.84 -12.20
C GLN A 27 11.44 -11.20 -12.44
N ASN A 28 12.76 -11.20 -12.31
CA ASN A 28 13.52 -12.43 -12.32
C ASN A 28 13.40 -13.15 -10.96
N PRO A 29 12.84 -14.37 -10.87
CA PRO A 29 12.67 -15.07 -9.60
C PRO A 29 14.02 -15.45 -8.93
N ASN A 30 15.11 -15.35 -9.64
CA ASN A 30 16.47 -15.65 -9.15
C ASN A 30 17.27 -14.38 -8.80
N GLU A 31 16.62 -13.22 -8.76
CA GLU A 31 17.25 -11.98 -8.36
C GLU A 31 17.47 -11.95 -6.84
N PHE A 32 18.69 -11.58 -6.42
CA PHE A 32 18.98 -11.39 -5.00
C PHE A 32 18.36 -10.10 -4.47
N THR A 33 17.75 -10.16 -3.31
CA THR A 33 17.32 -8.97 -2.58
C THR A 33 18.53 -8.15 -2.20
N TYR A 34 18.57 -6.90 -2.66
CA TYR A 34 19.64 -5.95 -2.34
C TYR A 34 19.16 -4.97 -1.27
N PRO A 35 19.65 -5.08 -0.02
CA PRO A 35 19.30 -4.11 1.03
C PRO A 35 19.89 -2.74 0.71
N TYR A 36 19.03 -1.73 0.61
CA TYR A 36 19.43 -0.33 0.49
C TYR A 36 19.09 0.42 1.78
N TRP A 37 19.57 1.66 1.93
CA TRP A 37 19.41 2.45 3.16
C TRP A 37 17.96 2.58 3.67
N GLY A 38 16.98 2.52 2.79
CA GLY A 38 15.54 2.63 3.12
C GLY A 38 14.81 1.29 3.19
N SER A 39 15.55 0.16 3.08
CA SER A 39 14.94 -1.17 3.09
C SER A 39 14.40 -1.55 4.47
N PRO A 40 13.18 -2.12 4.55
CA PRO A 40 12.63 -2.62 5.81
C PRO A 40 13.38 -3.86 6.33
N ILE A 41 14.20 -4.51 5.51
CA ILE A 41 14.90 -5.77 5.84
C ILE A 41 15.79 -5.65 7.08
N TYR A 42 16.29 -4.45 7.39
CA TYR A 42 17.10 -4.22 8.60
C TYR A 42 16.36 -4.51 9.92
N TRP A 43 15.02 -4.48 9.92
CA TRP A 43 14.20 -4.78 11.08
C TRP A 43 14.12 -6.28 11.40
N LEU A 44 14.61 -7.16 10.52
CA LEU A 44 14.78 -8.60 10.82
C LEU A 44 15.64 -8.81 12.08
N THR A 45 16.68 -7.98 12.27
CA THR A 45 17.56 -8.06 13.44
C THR A 45 16.90 -7.60 14.74
N GLN A 46 15.73 -6.99 14.65
CA GLN A 46 14.94 -6.49 15.78
C GLN A 46 13.75 -7.40 16.11
N GLY A 47 13.69 -8.59 15.53
CA GLY A 47 12.67 -9.59 15.83
C GLY A 47 11.36 -9.41 15.07
N TYR A 48 11.36 -8.68 13.95
CA TYR A 48 10.23 -8.58 13.05
C TYR A 48 10.33 -9.59 11.90
N ALA A 49 9.20 -10.15 11.49
CA ALA A 49 9.08 -10.73 10.15
C ALA A 49 8.91 -9.60 9.13
N ILE A 50 9.52 -9.73 7.96
CA ILE A 50 9.41 -8.74 6.89
C ILE A 50 8.77 -9.39 5.68
N LEU A 51 7.69 -8.80 5.20
CA LEU A 51 7.08 -9.09 3.91
C LEU A 51 7.39 -7.91 2.99
N ASP A 52 8.44 -8.07 2.17
CA ASP A 52 9.00 -6.99 1.34
C ASP A 52 8.51 -7.06 -0.10
N ASP A 53 8.47 -5.91 -0.76
CA ASP A 53 8.11 -5.72 -2.18
C ASP A 53 6.75 -6.35 -2.57
N VAL A 54 5.76 -6.18 -1.71
CA VAL A 54 4.42 -6.71 -1.98
C VAL A 54 3.72 -5.86 -3.04
N SER A 55 3.38 -6.46 -4.16
CA SER A 55 2.58 -5.82 -5.20
C SER A 55 1.10 -5.91 -4.85
N PHE A 56 0.43 -4.77 -4.81
CA PHE A 56 -1.03 -4.68 -4.66
C PHE A 56 -1.65 -4.29 -6.01
N PRO A 57 -2.06 -5.26 -6.84
CA PRO A 57 -2.67 -4.96 -8.12
C PRO A 57 -4.07 -4.37 -7.95
N ILE A 58 -4.31 -3.26 -8.62
CA ILE A 58 -5.60 -2.60 -8.76
C ILE A 58 -6.02 -2.78 -10.22
N ILE A 59 -7.10 -3.49 -10.48
CA ILE A 59 -7.43 -4.00 -11.80
C ILE A 59 -8.76 -3.43 -12.27
N GLY A 60 -8.77 -2.82 -13.46
CA GLY A 60 -10.00 -2.42 -14.16
C GLY A 60 -10.80 -3.65 -14.58
N VAL A 61 -12.13 -3.55 -14.51
CA VAL A 61 -13.04 -4.65 -14.84
C VAL A 61 -14.13 -4.14 -15.79
N GLY A 62 -14.17 -4.68 -16.98
CA GLY A 62 -15.10 -4.23 -18.02
C GLY A 62 -14.80 -2.80 -18.44
N ASP A 63 -15.81 -1.92 -18.36
CA ASP A 63 -15.69 -0.50 -18.72
C ASP A 63 -15.23 0.39 -17.56
N LYS A 64 -14.92 -0.21 -16.39
CA LYS A 64 -14.42 0.52 -15.22
C LYS A 64 -12.92 0.68 -15.29
N GLU A 65 -12.47 1.90 -15.00
CA GLU A 65 -11.05 2.17 -14.78
C GLU A 65 -10.59 1.57 -13.43
N PRO A 66 -9.31 1.21 -13.28
CA PRO A 66 -8.79 0.60 -12.04
C PRO A 66 -9.14 1.40 -10.79
N ASN A 67 -9.04 2.73 -10.87
CA ASN A 67 -9.23 3.61 -9.72
C ASN A 67 -10.68 3.75 -9.27
N ASP A 68 -11.66 3.32 -10.06
CA ASP A 68 -13.07 3.28 -9.64
C ASP A 68 -13.30 2.35 -8.45
N GLU A 69 -12.43 1.33 -8.29
CA GLU A 69 -12.48 0.38 -7.17
C GLU A 69 -11.18 0.31 -6.36
N PHE A 70 -10.38 1.38 -6.41
CA PHE A 70 -9.05 1.43 -5.77
C PHE A 70 -9.07 0.98 -4.30
N ARG A 71 -9.94 1.58 -3.48
CA ARG A 71 -9.95 1.32 -2.03
C ARG A 71 -10.37 -0.10 -1.68
N SER A 72 -11.41 -0.62 -2.32
CA SER A 72 -11.88 -1.99 -2.06
C SER A 72 -10.83 -3.01 -2.42
N GLN A 73 -10.24 -2.89 -3.61
CA GLN A 73 -9.19 -3.80 -4.06
C GLN A 73 -7.92 -3.67 -3.20
N LEU A 74 -7.57 -2.45 -2.77
CA LEU A 74 -6.43 -2.23 -1.88
C LEU A 74 -6.58 -2.98 -0.55
N VAL A 75 -7.75 -2.88 0.08
CA VAL A 75 -8.06 -3.57 1.33
C VAL A 75 -8.08 -5.08 1.14
N ASP A 76 -8.63 -5.58 0.03
CA ASP A 76 -8.69 -7.01 -0.27
C ASP A 76 -7.29 -7.59 -0.53
N ASN A 77 -6.42 -6.87 -1.23
CA ASN A 77 -5.01 -7.24 -1.41
C ASN A 77 -4.30 -7.35 -0.06
N ALA A 78 -4.49 -6.37 0.83
CA ALA A 78 -3.89 -6.38 2.16
C ALA A 78 -4.37 -7.57 3.00
N LYS A 79 -5.67 -7.85 3.00
CA LYS A 79 -6.25 -9.03 3.65
C LYS A 79 -5.66 -10.32 3.12
N ALA A 80 -5.62 -10.48 1.81
CA ALA A 80 -5.10 -11.68 1.16
C ALA A 80 -3.64 -11.93 1.55
N ALA A 81 -2.80 -10.89 1.55
CA ALA A 81 -1.40 -10.98 1.95
C ALA A 81 -1.26 -11.40 3.41
N ILE A 82 -1.97 -10.75 4.34
CA ILE A 82 -1.94 -11.07 5.77
C ILE A 82 -2.37 -12.52 6.02
N TYR A 83 -3.50 -12.96 5.45
CA TYR A 83 -4.01 -14.32 5.64
C TYR A 83 -3.08 -15.36 5.05
N LYS A 84 -2.46 -15.08 3.91
CA LYS A 84 -1.48 -15.99 3.30
C LYS A 84 -0.28 -16.20 4.22
N ILE A 85 0.28 -15.15 4.79
CA ILE A 85 1.44 -15.26 5.68
C ILE A 85 1.05 -15.84 7.04
N ASP A 86 -0.12 -15.49 7.60
CA ASP A 86 -0.64 -16.10 8.83
C ASP A 86 -0.77 -17.63 8.71
N SER A 87 -1.17 -18.13 7.52
CA SER A 87 -1.28 -19.56 7.26
C SER A 87 0.04 -20.32 7.36
N LEU A 88 1.18 -19.62 7.32
CA LEU A 88 2.51 -20.20 7.53
C LEU A 88 2.83 -20.42 9.01
N GLY A 89 2.07 -19.83 9.92
CA GLY A 89 2.05 -20.13 11.35
C GLY A 89 3.12 -19.42 12.20
N PHE A 90 3.97 -18.56 11.63
CA PHE A 90 5.07 -17.93 12.37
C PHE A 90 4.87 -16.44 12.69
N ILE A 91 3.85 -15.78 12.11
CA ILE A 91 3.52 -14.39 12.44
C ILE A 91 2.30 -14.29 13.36
N ASP A 92 2.21 -13.16 14.05
CA ASP A 92 1.02 -12.72 14.76
C ASP A 92 0.26 -11.69 13.90
N LYS A 93 -0.83 -12.10 13.29
CA LYS A 93 -1.63 -11.22 12.42
C LYS A 93 -2.28 -10.04 13.15
N SER A 94 -2.31 -10.06 14.48
CA SER A 94 -2.76 -8.92 15.28
C SER A 94 -1.67 -7.87 15.50
N ARG A 95 -0.44 -8.13 15.06
CA ARG A 95 0.72 -7.25 15.18
C ARG A 95 1.38 -7.03 13.81
N VAL A 96 0.62 -6.50 12.85
CA VAL A 96 1.09 -6.19 11.50
C VAL A 96 1.15 -4.69 11.30
N ALA A 97 2.32 -4.19 10.89
CA ALA A 97 2.51 -2.83 10.41
C ALA A 97 2.54 -2.79 8.89
N ILE A 98 2.06 -1.69 8.30
CA ILE A 98 2.14 -1.43 6.86
C ILE A 98 3.08 -0.27 6.59
N GLY A 99 4.00 -0.44 5.64
CA GLY A 99 4.89 0.61 5.19
C GLY A 99 4.90 0.77 3.68
N GLY A 100 5.31 1.94 3.23
CA GLY A 100 5.45 2.23 1.81
C GLY A 100 6.11 3.58 1.53
N HIS A 101 6.65 3.70 0.32
CA HIS A 101 7.29 4.90 -0.18
C HIS A 101 6.52 5.50 -1.34
N SER A 102 6.45 6.83 -1.44
CA SER A 102 5.79 7.54 -2.54
C SER A 102 4.32 7.14 -2.66
N TYR A 103 3.89 6.52 -3.76
CA TYR A 103 2.54 5.98 -3.91
C TYR A 103 2.23 4.85 -2.91
N GLY A 104 3.26 4.16 -2.41
CA GLY A 104 3.13 3.24 -1.26
C GLY A 104 2.78 3.95 0.04
N ALA A 105 3.30 5.15 0.31
CA ALA A 105 2.92 5.95 1.46
C ALA A 105 1.46 6.44 1.38
N PHE A 106 1.03 6.85 0.19
CA PHE A 106 -0.36 7.14 -0.12
C PHE A 106 -1.27 5.93 0.15
N MET A 107 -0.86 4.73 -0.27
CA MET A 107 -1.52 3.47 0.05
C MET A 107 -1.63 3.25 1.57
N VAL A 108 -0.54 3.46 2.33
CA VAL A 108 -0.54 3.30 3.78
C VAL A 108 -1.64 4.15 4.42
N ALA A 109 -1.71 5.43 4.10
CA ALA A 109 -2.72 6.33 4.65
C ALA A 109 -4.16 5.91 4.26
N ASN A 110 -4.36 5.41 3.03
CA ASN A 110 -5.65 4.86 2.60
C ASN A 110 -6.03 3.61 3.38
N LEU A 111 -5.10 2.67 3.59
CA LEU A 111 -5.36 1.46 4.37
C LEU A 111 -5.70 1.75 5.82
N LEU A 112 -5.01 2.72 6.45
CA LEU A 112 -5.29 3.10 7.84
C LEU A 112 -6.61 3.87 8.02
N SER A 113 -7.06 4.59 7.00
CA SER A 113 -8.35 5.29 7.04
C SER A 113 -9.55 4.41 6.65
N HIS A 114 -9.33 3.24 6.05
CA HIS A 114 -10.40 2.39 5.51
C HIS A 114 -10.38 0.93 5.97
N SER A 115 -9.47 0.58 6.89
CA SER A 115 -9.41 -0.77 7.46
C SER A 115 -8.81 -0.77 8.86
N ASP A 116 -9.10 -1.82 9.63
CA ASP A 116 -8.51 -2.08 10.95
C ASP A 116 -7.49 -3.24 10.89
N LEU A 117 -6.86 -3.45 9.72
CA LEU A 117 -5.95 -4.57 9.47
C LEU A 117 -4.57 -4.38 10.11
N PHE A 118 -4.18 -3.15 10.39
CA PHE A 118 -2.83 -2.79 10.78
C PHE A 118 -2.78 -2.10 12.14
N THR A 119 -1.69 -2.32 12.86
CA THR A 119 -1.44 -1.73 14.18
C THR A 119 -0.50 -0.53 14.15
N ALA A 120 0.19 -0.31 13.03
CA ALA A 120 1.03 0.86 12.79
C ALA A 120 1.19 1.10 11.29
N GLY A 121 1.47 2.35 10.92
CA GLY A 121 1.82 2.75 9.55
C GLY A 121 3.15 3.47 9.47
N ILE A 122 3.89 3.24 8.37
CA ILE A 122 5.13 3.95 8.03
C ILE A 122 4.96 4.52 6.62
N ALA A 123 4.77 5.83 6.50
CA ALA A 123 4.47 6.50 5.24
C ALA A 123 5.61 7.47 4.88
N ARG A 124 6.40 7.12 3.86
CA ARG A 124 7.57 7.89 3.43
C ARG A 124 7.33 8.58 2.09
N SER A 125 7.51 9.90 2.05
CA SER A 125 7.44 10.76 0.84
C SER A 125 6.12 10.58 0.08
N GLY A 126 4.99 10.66 0.78
CA GLY A 126 3.67 10.48 0.17
C GLY A 126 2.96 11.80 -0.15
N ALA A 127 2.10 11.76 -1.16
CA ALA A 127 1.14 12.82 -1.47
C ALA A 127 -0.27 12.34 -1.13
N TYR A 128 -0.94 13.00 -0.19
CA TYR A 128 -2.15 12.47 0.45
C TYR A 128 -3.45 13.14 -0.02
N ASN A 129 -3.37 14.15 -0.88
CA ASN A 129 -4.54 14.85 -1.43
C ASN A 129 -4.43 14.96 -2.95
N ARG A 130 -5.19 14.15 -3.69
CA ARG A 130 -5.17 14.10 -5.14
C ARG A 130 -5.87 15.29 -5.82
N THR A 131 -6.68 16.03 -5.08
CA THR A 131 -7.27 17.26 -5.63
C THR A 131 -6.21 18.34 -5.93
N LEU A 132 -4.99 18.20 -5.39
CA LEU A 132 -3.85 19.07 -5.71
C LEU A 132 -3.16 18.70 -7.03
N THR A 133 -3.49 17.55 -7.61
CA THR A 133 -3.03 17.12 -8.95
C THR A 133 -4.23 16.87 -9.86
N PRO A 134 -5.01 17.93 -10.21
CA PRO A 134 -6.37 17.77 -10.78
C PRO A 134 -6.40 17.33 -12.24
N PHE A 135 -5.25 17.14 -12.87
CA PHE A 135 -5.13 16.71 -14.28
C PHE A 135 -4.60 15.29 -14.43
N GLY A 136 -4.75 14.46 -13.40
CA GLY A 136 -4.31 13.09 -13.39
C GLY A 136 -3.20 12.80 -12.35
N PHE A 137 -3.04 11.54 -12.01
CA PHE A 137 -1.98 11.05 -11.12
C PHE A 137 -1.78 9.55 -11.33
N GLN A 138 -0.54 9.09 -11.30
CA GLN A 138 -0.19 7.70 -11.57
C GLN A 138 -0.81 7.23 -12.90
N SER A 139 -1.64 6.20 -12.91
CA SER A 139 -2.35 5.71 -14.09
C SER A 139 -3.74 6.35 -14.29
N GLU A 140 -4.16 7.29 -13.43
CA GLU A 140 -5.40 8.04 -13.61
C GLU A 140 -5.22 9.14 -14.64
N GLU A 141 -5.88 8.99 -15.77
CA GLU A 141 -5.81 9.94 -16.90
C GLU A 141 -6.96 10.95 -16.89
N ARG A 142 -8.05 10.64 -16.16
CA ARG A 142 -9.20 11.56 -16.04
C ARG A 142 -8.86 12.72 -15.14
N SER A 143 -9.27 13.92 -15.52
CA SER A 143 -9.17 15.10 -14.67
C SER A 143 -10.13 15.02 -13.46
N TYR A 144 -9.89 15.87 -12.47
CA TYR A 144 -10.80 16.01 -11.32
C TYR A 144 -12.25 16.26 -11.74
N TRP A 145 -12.48 17.07 -12.77
CA TRP A 145 -13.83 17.42 -13.22
C TRP A 145 -14.53 16.30 -13.98
N GLU A 146 -13.78 15.36 -14.55
CA GLU A 146 -14.31 14.15 -15.20
C GLU A 146 -14.63 13.04 -14.19
N ALA A 147 -13.84 12.93 -13.10
CA ALA A 147 -13.99 11.86 -12.10
C ALA A 147 -13.84 12.39 -10.65
N PRO A 148 -14.62 13.41 -10.22
CA PRO A 148 -14.43 14.05 -8.91
C PRO A 148 -14.54 13.08 -7.74
N GLU A 149 -15.40 12.07 -7.86
CA GLU A 149 -15.60 11.06 -6.84
C GLU A 149 -14.35 10.19 -6.64
N VAL A 150 -13.65 9.84 -7.72
CA VAL A 150 -12.38 9.08 -7.65
C VAL A 150 -11.33 9.90 -6.88
N TYR A 151 -11.16 11.16 -7.21
CA TYR A 151 -10.22 12.05 -6.52
C TYR A 151 -10.52 12.20 -5.03
N TYR A 152 -11.80 12.38 -4.67
CA TYR A 152 -12.23 12.45 -3.29
C TYR A 152 -12.00 11.13 -2.56
N GLN A 153 -12.47 10.04 -3.13
CA GLN A 153 -12.42 8.71 -2.53
C GLN A 153 -10.98 8.21 -2.32
N MET A 154 -10.09 8.50 -3.26
CA MET A 154 -8.70 8.08 -3.18
C MET A 154 -7.84 8.97 -2.28
N SER A 155 -8.26 10.20 -1.96
CA SER A 155 -7.47 11.12 -1.14
C SER A 155 -7.59 10.78 0.34
N PRO A 156 -6.59 10.16 0.99
CA PRO A 156 -6.68 9.82 2.41
C PRO A 156 -6.78 11.06 3.31
N PHE A 157 -6.34 12.23 2.85
CA PHE A 157 -6.56 13.51 3.53
C PHE A 157 -8.05 13.77 3.81
N MET A 158 -8.95 13.44 2.87
CA MET A 158 -10.41 13.62 3.02
C MET A 158 -11.02 12.66 4.05
N HIS A 159 -10.26 11.69 4.54
CA HIS A 159 -10.68 10.64 5.47
C HIS A 159 -9.74 10.54 6.69
N ALA A 160 -8.94 11.57 6.94
CA ALA A 160 -7.93 11.58 8.00
C ALA A 160 -8.54 11.46 9.40
N ASP A 161 -9.79 11.93 9.58
CA ASP A 161 -10.58 11.78 10.82
C ASP A 161 -10.86 10.32 11.20
N LYS A 162 -10.77 9.39 10.25
CA LYS A 162 -10.98 7.94 10.45
C LYS A 162 -9.72 7.21 10.91
N VAL A 163 -8.55 7.82 10.79
CA VAL A 163 -7.27 7.20 11.17
C VAL A 163 -7.17 7.15 12.68
N LYS A 164 -7.17 5.94 13.25
CA LYS A 164 -7.01 5.68 14.69
C LYS A 164 -5.67 5.02 15.01
N THR A 165 -5.05 4.45 14.01
CA THR A 165 -3.78 3.72 14.11
C THR A 165 -2.60 4.68 14.07
N PRO A 166 -1.58 4.52 14.92
CA PRO A 166 -0.36 5.32 14.85
C PRO A 166 0.27 5.28 13.47
N ILE A 167 0.65 6.43 12.95
CA ILE A 167 1.34 6.57 11.67
C ILE A 167 2.62 7.40 11.83
N LEU A 168 3.74 6.86 11.32
CA LEU A 168 4.98 7.61 11.17
C LEU A 168 5.03 8.22 9.77
N LEU A 169 5.01 9.54 9.69
CA LEU A 169 5.17 10.30 8.46
C LEU A 169 6.63 10.72 8.32
N ILE A 170 7.26 10.34 7.21
CA ILE A 170 8.63 10.72 6.87
C ILE A 170 8.57 11.48 5.55
N HIS A 171 9.06 12.72 5.53
CA HIS A 171 9.04 13.57 4.34
C HIS A 171 10.28 14.45 4.31
N GLY A 172 10.91 14.57 3.16
CA GLY A 172 12.04 15.48 2.98
C GLY A 172 11.56 16.92 2.86
N GLU A 173 12.29 17.88 3.43
CA GLU A 173 11.94 19.31 3.35
C GLU A 173 11.87 19.83 1.91
N ALA A 174 12.66 19.25 1.01
CA ALA A 174 12.71 19.62 -0.41
C ALA A 174 11.93 18.65 -1.33
N ASP A 175 11.15 17.76 -0.77
CA ASP A 175 10.32 16.81 -1.51
C ASP A 175 8.94 17.47 -1.75
N ASN A 176 8.72 17.97 -2.99
CA ASN A 176 7.54 18.75 -3.38
C ASN A 176 6.47 17.87 -4.02
#